data_7de5e3816760c59632f030e0d0675ef2
#
_entry.id   7de5e3816760c59632f030e0d0675ef2
#
_cell.length_a   1.000
_cell.length_b   1.000
_cell.length_c   1.000
_cell.angle_alpha   90.00
_cell.angle_beta   90.00
_cell.angle_gamma   90.00
#
_symmetry.space_group_name_H-M   'P 1'
#
loop_
_entity.id
_entity.type
_entity.pdbx_description
1 polymer ?
#
loop_
_entity_poly.entity_id
_entity_poly.type
_entity_poly.pdbx_seq_one_letter_code
_entity_poly.pdbx_strand_id
1 'polypeptide(L)'
;IEKSFSVNLYLLTLLISVGFLKLITAPKKDKEELPRGKISFIKTYLGIHLFGSIINLSALLLVADKMYKKSKLSPLQIIVLTRSFASDAYWSPFFVAFAAALTYAPNLNAFSIISFGTVIAFIAFFITYLEVIKSKFDLDSFYGYPLSLQTLYLPLILAFFVLVTHYLYEDFKIILLKLYFVFLLTKFILQLKKGLK
;
A
#
# COMPACT_ATOMS: atom_id res chain seq x y z
N ILE A 1 13.54 -24.29 -15.19
CA ILE A 1 13.54 -23.05 -15.99
C ILE A 1 12.09 -22.51 -16.08
N GLU A 2 11.12 -23.31 -16.48
CA GLU A 2 9.71 -22.90 -16.64
C GLU A 2 9.06 -22.40 -15.32
N LYS A 3 9.28 -23.10 -14.20
CA LYS A 3 8.82 -22.69 -12.87
C LYS A 3 9.45 -21.36 -12.42
N SER A 4 10.72 -21.13 -12.70
CA SER A 4 11.40 -19.87 -12.34
C SER A 4 10.88 -18.70 -13.17
N PHE A 5 10.55 -18.91 -14.43
CA PHE A 5 9.94 -17.90 -15.30
C PHE A 5 8.52 -17.54 -14.84
N SER A 6 7.72 -18.54 -14.46
CA SER A 6 6.33 -18.28 -14.02
C SER A 6 6.26 -17.48 -12.72
N VAL A 7 7.14 -17.75 -11.75
CA VAL A 7 7.21 -16.97 -10.48
C VAL A 7 7.63 -15.53 -10.76
N ASN A 8 8.64 -15.34 -11.62
CA ASN A 8 9.09 -13.99 -11.99
C ASN A 8 8.07 -13.22 -12.84
N LEU A 9 7.26 -13.90 -13.64
CA LEU A 9 6.18 -13.28 -14.40
C LEU A 9 5.14 -12.65 -13.47
N TYR A 10 4.77 -13.31 -12.36
CA TYR A 10 3.87 -12.74 -11.36
C TYR A 10 4.44 -11.48 -10.69
N LEU A 11 5.74 -11.51 -10.37
CA LEU A 11 6.42 -10.34 -9.82
C LEU A 11 6.40 -9.15 -10.79
N LEU A 12 6.76 -9.38 -12.05
CA LEU A 12 6.74 -8.37 -13.10
C LEU A 12 5.33 -7.82 -13.33
N THR A 13 4.33 -8.70 -13.38
CA THR A 13 2.92 -8.31 -13.50
C THR A 13 2.48 -7.41 -12.35
N LEU A 14 2.88 -7.74 -11.12
CA LEU A 14 2.61 -6.91 -9.95
C LEU A 14 3.27 -5.53 -10.07
N LEU A 15 4.54 -5.47 -10.44
CA LEU A 15 5.28 -4.22 -10.59
C LEU A 15 4.69 -3.32 -11.68
N ILE A 16 4.31 -3.90 -12.83
CA ILE A 16 3.64 -3.18 -13.91
C ILE A 16 2.28 -2.62 -13.44
N SER A 17 1.48 -3.45 -12.75
CA SER A 17 0.18 -3.04 -12.21
C SER A 17 0.30 -1.85 -11.27
N VAL A 18 1.28 -1.90 -10.37
CA VAL A 18 1.58 -0.82 -9.42
C VAL A 18 2.04 0.45 -10.17
N GLY A 19 2.80 0.32 -11.26
CA GLY A 19 3.19 1.43 -12.11
C GLY A 19 1.98 2.17 -12.71
N PHE A 20 0.99 1.43 -13.22
CA PHE A 20 -0.26 2.02 -13.72
C PHE A 20 -1.07 2.70 -12.62
N LEU A 21 -1.12 2.10 -11.42
CA LEU A 21 -1.84 2.67 -10.29
C LEU A 21 -1.27 4.04 -9.87
N LYS A 22 0.05 4.22 -9.98
CA LYS A 22 0.71 5.51 -9.72
C LYS A 22 0.20 6.63 -10.63
N LEU A 23 -0.13 6.33 -11.90
CA LEU A 23 -0.68 7.32 -12.85
C LEU A 23 -2.07 7.81 -12.44
N ILE A 24 -2.84 6.97 -11.76
CA ILE A 24 -4.22 7.27 -11.34
C ILE A 24 -4.24 7.98 -9.99
N THR A 25 -3.36 7.58 -9.09
CA THR A 25 -3.28 8.08 -7.72
C THR A 25 -2.40 9.31 -7.56
N ALA A 26 -1.82 9.84 -8.67
CA ALA A 26 -1.02 11.06 -8.64
C ALA A 26 -1.84 12.22 -8.04
N PRO A 27 -1.37 12.86 -6.98
CA PRO A 27 -2.16 13.85 -6.26
C PRO A 27 -2.42 15.10 -7.10
N LYS A 28 -3.61 15.67 -6.95
CA LYS A 28 -3.91 17.02 -7.37
C LYS A 28 -2.97 18.00 -6.66
N LYS A 29 -2.60 19.09 -7.33
CA LYS A 29 -1.64 20.13 -6.89
C LYS A 29 -1.74 20.43 -5.39
N ASP A 30 -0.62 20.28 -4.70
CA ASP A 30 -0.48 20.45 -3.26
C ASP A 30 -0.57 21.91 -2.83
N LYS A 31 -1.68 22.27 -2.19
CA LYS A 31 -1.76 23.43 -1.29
C LYS A 31 -2.12 23.02 0.15
N GLU A 32 -2.24 21.70 0.42
CA GLU A 32 -2.61 21.26 1.76
C GLU A 32 -1.40 21.32 2.71
N GLU A 33 -1.61 21.98 3.84
CA GLU A 33 -0.64 21.94 4.93
C GLU A 33 -0.57 20.52 5.50
N LEU A 34 0.63 19.99 5.64
CA LEU A 34 0.82 18.67 6.24
C LEU A 34 0.47 18.74 7.73
N PRO A 35 -0.37 17.83 8.23
CA PRO A 35 -0.73 17.80 9.63
C PRO A 35 0.48 17.55 10.53
N ARG A 36 0.45 18.08 11.76
CA ARG A 36 1.53 17.95 12.75
C ARG A 36 1.09 17.21 14.00
N GLY A 37 2.06 16.73 14.77
CA GLY A 37 1.88 16.18 16.10
C GLY A 37 1.55 14.67 16.15
N LYS A 38 1.25 14.19 17.34
CA LYS A 38 1.01 12.74 17.63
C LYS A 38 -0.09 12.12 16.76
N ILE A 39 -1.18 12.84 16.55
CA ILE A 39 -2.29 12.36 15.70
C ILE A 39 -1.82 12.22 14.26
N SER A 40 -0.95 13.11 13.80
CA SER A 40 -0.36 13.03 12.47
C SER A 40 0.54 11.81 12.31
N PHE A 41 1.32 11.46 13.34
CA PHE A 41 2.09 10.21 13.35
C PHE A 41 1.19 8.99 13.14
N ILE A 42 0.12 8.84 13.94
CA ILE A 42 -0.82 7.71 13.84
C ILE A 42 -1.48 7.67 12.46
N LYS A 43 -2.01 8.82 11.99
CA LYS A 43 -2.66 8.92 10.68
C LYS A 43 -1.70 8.60 9.53
N THR A 44 -0.44 9.01 9.64
CA THR A 44 0.57 8.71 8.61
C THR A 44 0.91 7.22 8.61
N TYR A 45 1.12 6.62 9.78
CA TYR A 45 1.40 5.19 9.89
C TYR A 45 0.25 4.37 9.29
N LEU A 46 -0.97 4.58 9.76
CA LEU A 46 -2.16 3.87 9.27
C LEU A 46 -2.44 4.17 7.80
N GLY A 47 -2.20 5.40 7.37
CA GLY A 47 -2.37 5.79 5.97
C GLY A 47 -1.45 5.01 5.05
N ILE A 48 -0.16 4.95 5.36
CA ILE A 48 0.81 4.20 4.56
C ILE A 48 0.49 2.70 4.63
N HIS A 49 0.14 2.18 5.81
CA HIS A 49 -0.23 0.78 5.99
C HIS A 49 -1.44 0.42 5.11
N LEU A 50 -2.53 1.18 5.14
CA LEU A 50 -3.71 0.91 4.31
C LEU A 50 -3.45 1.14 2.81
N PHE A 51 -2.69 2.18 2.44
CA PHE A 51 -2.31 2.41 1.04
C PHE A 51 -1.31 1.37 0.54
N GLY A 52 -0.27 1.12 1.34
CA GLY A 52 0.78 0.16 1.01
C GLY A 52 0.22 -1.22 0.81
N SER A 53 -0.73 -1.63 1.64
CA SER A 53 -1.36 -2.95 1.52
C SER A 53 -2.03 -3.20 0.16
N ILE A 54 -2.43 -2.15 -0.56
CA ILE A 54 -3.12 -2.25 -1.86
C ILE A 54 -2.21 -1.87 -3.02
N ILE A 55 -1.54 -0.70 -2.94
CA ILE A 55 -0.73 -0.16 -4.03
C ILE A 55 0.78 -0.38 -3.87
N ASN A 56 1.16 -1.08 -2.81
CA ASN A 56 2.52 -1.55 -2.56
C ASN A 56 3.54 -0.39 -2.45
N LEU A 57 4.76 -0.59 -2.92
CA LEU A 57 5.88 0.35 -2.82
C LEU A 57 5.54 1.77 -3.31
N SER A 58 4.61 1.90 -4.25
CA SER A 58 4.18 3.21 -4.75
C SER A 58 3.56 4.10 -3.67
N ALA A 59 2.90 3.52 -2.65
CA ALA A 59 2.36 4.27 -1.52
C ALA A 59 3.49 4.93 -0.73
N LEU A 60 4.51 4.15 -0.38
CA LEU A 60 5.68 4.63 0.34
C LEU A 60 6.37 5.77 -0.42
N LEU A 61 6.67 5.57 -1.70
CA LEU A 61 7.36 6.56 -2.53
C LEU A 61 6.55 7.84 -2.68
N LEU A 62 5.24 7.74 -2.89
CA LEU A 62 4.35 8.88 -3.04
C LEU A 62 4.28 9.73 -1.78
N VAL A 63 4.13 9.09 -0.63
CA VAL A 63 4.07 9.79 0.67
C VAL A 63 5.43 10.40 1.02
N ALA A 64 6.52 9.64 0.82
CA ALA A 64 7.88 10.12 1.05
C ALA A 64 8.22 11.33 0.17
N ASP A 65 7.87 11.30 -1.12
CA ASP A 65 8.08 12.43 -2.05
C ASP A 65 7.32 13.69 -1.62
N LYS A 66 6.05 13.53 -1.22
CA LYS A 66 5.25 14.65 -0.71
C LYS A 66 5.83 15.27 0.56
N MET A 67 6.26 14.44 1.50
CA MET A 67 6.87 14.93 2.74
C MET A 67 8.23 15.58 2.46
N TYR A 68 9.05 14.98 1.57
CA TYR A 68 10.36 15.49 1.19
C TYR A 68 10.31 16.83 0.45
N LYS A 69 9.29 17.05 -0.38
CA LYS A 69 9.09 18.36 -1.07
C LYS A 69 8.88 19.52 -0.10
N LYS A 70 8.40 19.25 1.09
CA LYS A 70 8.21 20.28 2.12
C LYS A 70 9.48 20.50 2.94
N SER A 71 10.15 19.43 3.33
CA SER A 71 11.42 19.46 4.08
C SER A 71 12.13 18.12 3.97
N LYS A 72 13.45 18.10 4.23
CA LYS A 72 14.21 16.85 4.34
C LYS A 72 13.58 15.95 5.40
N LEU A 73 13.41 14.68 5.07
CA LEU A 73 12.80 13.70 5.98
C LEU A 73 13.63 13.56 7.26
N SER A 74 12.96 13.66 8.40
CA SER A 74 13.56 13.38 9.70
C SER A 74 13.75 11.87 9.92
N PRO A 75 14.66 11.44 10.83
CA PRO A 75 14.80 10.03 11.16
C PRO A 75 13.48 9.39 11.60
N LEU A 76 12.66 10.10 12.38
CA LEU A 76 11.34 9.62 12.79
C LEU A 76 10.41 9.38 11.60
N GLN A 77 10.39 10.30 10.64
CA GLN A 77 9.59 10.14 9.43
C GLN A 77 10.03 8.92 8.61
N ILE A 78 11.34 8.69 8.49
CA ILE A 78 11.87 7.50 7.80
C ILE A 78 11.43 6.23 8.53
N ILE A 79 11.52 6.17 9.85
CA ILE A 79 11.07 5.03 10.67
C ILE A 79 9.58 4.77 10.43
N VAL A 80 8.75 5.80 10.49
CA VAL A 80 7.29 5.67 10.28
C VAL A 80 6.97 5.15 8.89
N LEU A 81 7.59 5.75 7.85
CA LEU A 81 7.38 5.36 6.46
C LEU A 81 7.77 3.90 6.21
N THR A 82 8.96 3.51 6.67
CA THR A 82 9.48 2.17 6.40
C THR A 82 8.78 1.08 7.20
N ARG A 83 8.51 1.30 8.49
CA ARG A 83 7.86 0.30 9.34
C ARG A 83 6.40 0.10 9.02
N SER A 84 5.67 1.19 8.73
CA SER A 84 4.27 1.07 8.31
C SER A 84 4.13 0.30 7.01
N PHE A 85 4.99 0.57 6.03
CA PHE A 85 5.00 -0.14 4.77
C PHE A 85 5.45 -1.60 4.92
N ALA A 86 6.51 -1.86 5.70
CA ALA A 86 7.00 -3.22 5.91
C ALA A 86 5.94 -4.12 6.57
N SER A 87 5.11 -3.56 7.46
CA SER A 87 4.05 -4.33 8.12
C SER A 87 2.91 -4.77 7.18
N ASP A 88 2.78 -4.17 6.01
CA ASP A 88 1.81 -4.59 4.99
C ASP A 88 2.13 -5.98 4.43
N ALA A 89 3.42 -6.31 4.33
CA ALA A 89 3.88 -7.58 3.81
C ALA A 89 3.46 -8.79 4.67
N TYR A 90 3.07 -8.56 5.93
CA TYR A 90 2.68 -9.65 6.83
C TYR A 90 1.33 -10.28 6.46
N TRP A 91 0.40 -9.51 5.88
CA TRP A 91 -0.97 -9.95 5.68
C TRP A 91 -1.56 -9.63 4.31
N SER A 92 -1.02 -8.63 3.59
CA SER A 92 -1.69 -8.15 2.39
C SER A 92 -1.59 -9.13 1.21
N PRO A 93 -2.72 -9.53 0.61
CA PRO A 93 -2.74 -10.39 -0.57
C PRO A 93 -2.17 -9.73 -1.83
N PHE A 94 -1.93 -8.42 -1.80
CA PHE A 94 -1.34 -7.68 -2.91
C PHE A 94 0.19 -7.61 -2.84
N PHE A 95 0.79 -8.19 -1.81
CA PHE A 95 2.25 -8.29 -1.67
C PHE A 95 2.79 -9.59 -2.28
N VAL A 96 3.98 -9.50 -2.87
CA VAL A 96 4.69 -10.68 -3.41
C VAL A 96 4.98 -11.70 -2.32
N ALA A 97 5.27 -11.24 -1.10
CA ALA A 97 5.49 -12.12 0.05
C ALA A 97 4.30 -13.05 0.34
N PHE A 98 3.07 -12.55 0.20
CA PHE A 98 1.86 -13.35 0.35
C PHE A 98 1.78 -14.47 -0.72
N ALA A 99 2.00 -14.12 -1.98
CA ALA A 99 2.02 -15.09 -3.07
C ALA A 99 3.14 -16.12 -2.91
N ALA A 100 4.32 -15.69 -2.46
CA ALA A 100 5.43 -16.57 -2.15
C ALA A 100 5.11 -17.55 -1.02
N ALA A 101 4.49 -17.05 0.08
CA ALA A 101 4.09 -17.91 1.20
C ALA A 101 3.13 -19.02 0.74
N LEU A 102 2.11 -18.70 -0.05
CA LEU A 102 1.18 -19.69 -0.61
C LEU A 102 1.84 -20.66 -1.59
N THR A 103 2.89 -20.22 -2.30
CA THR A 103 3.59 -21.05 -3.28
C THR A 103 4.54 -22.06 -2.62
N TYR A 104 5.25 -21.62 -1.58
CA TYR A 104 6.32 -22.41 -0.97
C TYR A 104 5.90 -23.14 0.32
N ALA A 105 4.75 -22.78 0.91
CA ALA A 105 4.18 -23.46 2.06
C ALA A 105 2.81 -24.09 1.70
N PRO A 106 2.78 -25.28 1.10
CA PRO A 106 1.56 -25.85 0.52
C PRO A 106 0.43 -26.13 1.53
N ASN A 107 0.76 -26.23 2.81
CA ASN A 107 -0.22 -26.41 3.90
C ASN A 107 -0.76 -25.09 4.45
N LEU A 108 -0.27 -23.96 3.95
CA LEU A 108 -0.70 -22.64 4.39
C LEU A 108 -1.84 -22.14 3.52
N ASN A 109 -2.90 -21.66 4.14
CA ASN A 109 -4.03 -21.07 3.41
C ASN A 109 -4.05 -19.54 3.55
N ALA A 110 -4.71 -18.87 2.60
CA ALA A 110 -4.80 -17.42 2.53
C ALA A 110 -5.42 -16.81 3.79
N PHE A 111 -6.45 -17.44 4.35
CA PHE A 111 -7.13 -16.96 5.55
C PHE A 111 -6.18 -16.94 6.77
N SER A 112 -5.38 -17.98 6.94
CA SER A 112 -4.38 -18.04 8.02
C SER A 112 -3.34 -16.93 7.89
N ILE A 113 -2.82 -16.69 6.68
CA ILE A 113 -1.85 -15.61 6.46
C ILE A 113 -2.46 -14.25 6.80
N ILE A 114 -3.67 -13.98 6.31
CA ILE A 114 -4.36 -12.70 6.59
C ILE A 114 -4.60 -12.54 8.09
N SER A 115 -5.15 -13.55 8.75
CA SER A 115 -5.53 -13.47 10.16
C SER A 115 -4.31 -13.29 11.07
N PHE A 116 -3.31 -14.18 10.98
CA PHE A 116 -2.12 -14.09 11.82
C PHE A 116 -1.25 -12.89 11.42
N GLY A 117 -1.11 -12.62 10.14
CA GLY A 117 -0.36 -11.47 9.64
C GLY A 117 -0.94 -10.14 10.09
N THR A 118 -2.27 -10.01 10.12
CA THR A 118 -2.95 -8.82 10.67
C THR A 118 -2.65 -8.63 12.15
N VAL A 119 -2.69 -9.71 12.95
CA VAL A 119 -2.31 -9.64 14.37
C VAL A 119 -0.86 -9.19 14.53
N ILE A 120 0.07 -9.74 13.74
CA ILE A 120 1.48 -9.35 13.76
C ILE A 120 1.62 -7.86 13.36
N ALA A 121 0.88 -7.39 12.37
CA ALA A 121 0.89 -5.99 11.95
C ALA A 121 0.43 -5.04 13.08
N PHE A 122 -0.62 -5.41 13.83
CA PHE A 122 -1.05 -4.67 15.01
C PHE A 122 0.02 -4.64 16.10
N ILE A 123 0.66 -5.77 16.37
CA ILE A 123 1.77 -5.85 17.34
C ILE A 123 2.93 -4.94 16.88
N ALA A 124 3.31 -4.98 15.61
CA ALA A 124 4.36 -4.15 15.04
C ALA A 124 4.03 -2.65 15.14
N PHE A 125 2.78 -2.27 14.89
CA PHE A 125 2.31 -0.90 15.11
C PHE A 125 2.47 -0.49 16.56
N PHE A 126 2.00 -1.33 17.49
CA PHE A 126 2.04 -1.03 18.92
C PHE A 126 3.47 -0.92 19.46
N ILE A 127 4.36 -1.82 19.04
CA ILE A 127 5.78 -1.75 19.38
C ILE A 127 6.39 -0.46 18.86
N THR A 128 6.14 -0.11 17.59
CA THR A 128 6.64 1.13 16.98
C THR A 128 6.12 2.37 17.72
N TYR A 129 4.84 2.38 18.09
CA TYR A 129 4.23 3.46 18.84
C TYR A 129 4.87 3.62 20.23
N LEU A 130 5.05 2.54 20.98
CA LEU A 130 5.71 2.57 22.29
C LEU A 130 7.16 3.01 22.19
N GLU A 131 7.90 2.53 21.22
CA GLU A 131 9.29 2.91 20.99
C GLU A 131 9.43 4.40 20.67
N VAL A 132 8.57 4.92 19.82
CA VAL A 132 8.57 6.33 19.45
C VAL A 132 8.20 7.22 20.64
N ILE A 133 7.19 6.87 21.44
CA ILE A 133 6.82 7.65 22.64
C ILE A 133 7.94 7.64 23.69
N LYS A 134 8.62 6.53 23.86
CA LYS A 134 9.73 6.39 24.84
C LYS A 134 11.04 6.98 24.33
N SER A 135 11.12 7.28 23.04
CA SER A 135 12.33 7.86 22.42
C SER A 135 12.44 9.35 22.70
N LYS A 136 13.61 9.91 22.37
CA LYS A 136 13.85 11.36 22.42
C LYS A 136 13.28 12.11 21.20
N PHE A 137 12.48 11.45 20.37
CA PHE A 137 11.86 12.10 19.21
C PHE A 137 10.76 13.07 19.65
N ASP A 138 10.82 14.29 19.12
CA ASP A 138 9.75 15.28 19.32
C ASP A 138 8.57 14.96 18.39
N LEU A 139 7.52 14.36 18.97
CA LEU A 139 6.30 14.04 18.24
C LEU A 139 5.47 15.28 17.88
N ASP A 140 5.62 16.38 18.62
CA ASP A 140 4.82 17.58 18.38
C ASP A 140 5.32 18.30 17.11
N SER A 141 6.60 18.14 16.76
CA SER A 141 7.18 18.60 15.50
C SER A 141 7.01 17.65 14.32
N PHE A 142 6.46 16.45 14.53
CA PHE A 142 6.27 15.48 13.47
C PHE A 142 5.29 15.98 12.41
N TYR A 143 5.75 16.08 11.17
CA TYR A 143 4.90 16.32 10.01
C TYR A 143 4.51 15.00 9.39
N GLY A 144 3.21 14.80 9.19
CA GLY A 144 2.70 13.59 8.58
C GLY A 144 2.04 13.81 7.23
N TYR A 145 1.60 12.71 6.65
CA TYR A 145 0.79 12.71 5.45
C TYR A 145 -0.69 12.76 5.81
N PRO A 146 -1.47 13.69 5.21
CA PRO A 146 -2.90 13.74 5.47
C PRO A 146 -3.57 12.50 4.89
N LEU A 147 -4.13 11.66 5.76
CA LEU A 147 -4.99 10.57 5.34
C LEU A 147 -6.35 11.16 4.94
N SER A 148 -6.63 11.25 3.66
CA SER A 148 -7.95 11.63 3.17
C SER A 148 -8.68 10.41 2.60
N LEU A 149 -9.97 10.26 2.92
CA LEU A 149 -10.81 9.21 2.34
C LEU A 149 -10.88 9.32 0.81
N GLN A 150 -10.75 10.55 0.29
CA GLN A 150 -10.71 10.79 -1.15
C GLN A 150 -9.50 10.15 -1.85
N THR A 151 -8.39 9.99 -1.15
CA THR A 151 -7.21 9.30 -1.69
C THR A 151 -7.31 7.78 -1.54
N LEU A 152 -8.12 7.29 -0.60
CA LEU A 152 -8.30 5.86 -0.32
C LEU A 152 -9.37 5.21 -1.20
N TYR A 153 -10.32 5.96 -1.76
CA TYR A 153 -11.46 5.35 -2.43
C TYR A 153 -11.07 4.50 -3.64
N LEU A 154 -10.13 4.95 -4.48
CA LEU A 154 -9.67 4.19 -5.64
C LEU A 154 -8.97 2.88 -5.26
N PRO A 155 -7.99 2.86 -4.34
CA PRO A 155 -7.44 1.62 -3.81
C PRO A 155 -8.48 0.68 -3.20
N LEU A 156 -9.45 1.20 -2.44
CA LEU A 156 -10.51 0.39 -1.83
C LEU A 156 -11.44 -0.21 -2.88
N ILE A 157 -11.83 0.56 -3.91
CA ILE A 157 -12.61 0.04 -5.03
C ILE A 157 -11.82 -1.07 -5.75
N LEU A 158 -10.54 -0.86 -6.02
CA LEU A 158 -9.68 -1.88 -6.64
C LEU A 158 -9.64 -3.15 -5.79
N ALA A 159 -9.40 -3.02 -4.47
CA ALA A 159 -9.38 -4.15 -3.56
C ALA A 159 -10.70 -4.90 -3.55
N PHE A 160 -11.83 -4.18 -3.48
CA PHE A 160 -13.17 -4.74 -3.52
C PHE A 160 -13.41 -5.55 -4.80
N PHE A 161 -13.14 -4.97 -5.96
CA PHE A 161 -13.32 -5.68 -7.24
C PHE A 161 -12.42 -6.90 -7.36
N VAL A 162 -11.16 -6.82 -6.94
CA VAL A 162 -10.24 -7.96 -6.97
C VAL A 162 -10.73 -9.08 -6.06
N LEU A 163 -11.17 -8.77 -4.85
CA LEU A 163 -11.69 -9.77 -3.90
C LEU A 163 -13.00 -10.40 -4.37
N VAL A 164 -13.93 -9.60 -4.86
CA VAL A 164 -15.22 -10.09 -5.41
C VAL A 164 -14.98 -10.99 -6.62
N THR A 165 -14.12 -10.58 -7.54
CA THR A 165 -13.83 -11.39 -8.73
C THR A 165 -13.09 -12.68 -8.36
N HIS A 166 -12.18 -12.64 -7.39
CA HIS A 166 -11.53 -13.85 -6.90
C HIS A 166 -12.52 -14.81 -6.22
N TYR A 167 -13.50 -14.27 -5.49
CA TYR A 167 -14.55 -15.08 -4.87
C TYR A 167 -15.49 -15.73 -5.92
N LEU A 168 -15.82 -15.00 -6.99
CA LEU A 168 -16.71 -15.49 -8.04
C LEU A 168 -16.02 -16.43 -9.04
N TYR A 169 -14.71 -16.30 -9.21
CA TYR A 169 -13.91 -17.05 -10.18
C TYR A 169 -12.64 -17.57 -9.49
N GLU A 170 -12.74 -18.73 -8.83
CA GLU A 170 -11.65 -19.34 -8.04
C GLU A 170 -10.38 -19.61 -8.84
N ASP A 171 -10.51 -19.86 -10.16
CA ASP A 171 -9.38 -20.11 -11.06
C ASP A 171 -8.53 -18.88 -11.41
N PHE A 172 -9.04 -17.66 -11.13
CA PHE A 172 -8.29 -16.44 -11.40
C PHE A 172 -7.35 -16.08 -10.26
N LYS A 173 -6.06 -16.01 -10.56
CA LYS A 173 -5.05 -15.55 -9.58
C LYS A 173 -5.26 -14.06 -9.28
N ILE A 174 -5.30 -13.69 -8.00
CA ILE A 174 -5.50 -12.30 -7.52
C ILE A 174 -4.60 -11.29 -8.24
N ILE A 175 -3.36 -11.67 -8.56
CA ILE A 175 -2.39 -10.81 -9.26
C ILE A 175 -2.84 -10.46 -10.68
N LEU A 176 -3.36 -11.45 -11.44
CA LEU A 176 -3.85 -11.21 -12.80
C LEU A 176 -5.11 -10.35 -12.80
N LEU A 177 -6.01 -10.55 -11.84
CA LEU A 177 -7.17 -9.71 -11.62
C LEU A 177 -6.78 -8.27 -11.31
N LYS A 178 -5.79 -8.07 -10.44
CA LYS A 178 -5.26 -6.74 -10.13
C LYS A 178 -4.76 -6.04 -11.39
N LEU A 179 -4.00 -6.72 -12.24
CA LEU A 179 -3.50 -6.16 -13.50
C LEU A 179 -4.64 -5.76 -14.43
N TYR A 180 -5.61 -6.63 -14.61
CA TYR A 180 -6.75 -6.41 -15.50
C TYR A 180 -7.58 -5.20 -15.07
N PHE A 181 -7.94 -5.15 -13.77
CA PHE A 181 -8.72 -4.02 -13.22
C PHE A 181 -7.96 -2.70 -13.25
N VAL A 182 -6.66 -2.70 -12.92
CA VAL A 182 -5.85 -1.48 -13.01
C VAL A 182 -5.77 -0.99 -14.43
N PHE A 183 -5.59 -1.88 -15.40
CA PHE A 183 -5.56 -1.52 -16.82
C PHE A 183 -6.88 -0.92 -17.29
N LEU A 184 -8.02 -1.55 -16.97
CA LEU A 184 -9.34 -1.05 -17.30
C LEU A 184 -9.63 0.32 -16.67
N LEU A 185 -9.32 0.46 -15.38
CA LEU A 185 -9.52 1.70 -14.65
C LEU A 185 -8.67 2.84 -15.22
N THR A 186 -7.41 2.55 -15.57
CA THR A 186 -6.52 3.51 -16.22
C THR A 186 -7.08 3.95 -17.56
N LYS A 187 -7.51 3.01 -18.39
CA LYS A 187 -8.14 3.31 -19.71
C LYS A 187 -9.38 4.18 -19.54
N PHE A 188 -10.24 3.86 -18.59
CA PHE A 188 -11.47 4.61 -18.31
C PHE A 188 -11.16 6.05 -17.86
N ILE A 189 -10.23 6.24 -16.91
CA ILE A 189 -9.85 7.58 -16.44
C ILE A 189 -9.19 8.42 -17.55
N LEU A 190 -8.36 7.79 -18.40
CA LEU A 190 -7.75 8.47 -19.54
C LEU A 190 -8.81 8.90 -20.56
N GLN A 191 -9.85 8.09 -20.79
CA GLN A 191 -10.98 8.46 -21.63
C GLN A 191 -11.78 9.63 -21.07
N LEU A 192 -12.08 9.61 -19.75
CA LEU A 192 -12.76 10.73 -19.09
C LEU A 192 -11.96 12.03 -19.20
N LYS A 193 -10.63 11.98 -19.03
CA LYS A 193 -9.77 13.16 -19.19
C LYS A 193 -9.71 13.69 -20.63
N LYS A 194 -9.93 12.84 -21.63
CA LYS A 194 -9.99 13.27 -23.05
C LYS A 194 -11.35 13.87 -23.43
N GLY A 195 -12.43 13.41 -22.79
CA GLY A 195 -13.77 13.95 -23.02
C GLY A 195 -14.07 15.25 -22.27
N LEU A 196 -13.19 15.69 -21.38
CA LEU A 196 -13.29 16.95 -20.62
C LEU A 196 -12.41 18.08 -21.19
N LYS A 197 -11.76 17.86 -22.33
CA LYS A 197 -11.05 18.86 -23.14
C LYS A 197 -11.85 19.17 -24.39
#